data_116aa76e11cb0598de4e3a29abdca5e9
#
_entry.id   116aa76e11cb0598de4e3a29abdca5e9
#
_cell.length_a   1.000
_cell.length_b   1.000
_cell.length_c   1.000
_cell.angle_alpha   90.00
_cell.angle_beta   90.00
_cell.angle_gamma   90.00
#
_symmetry.space_group_name_H-M   'P 1'
#
loop_
_entity.id
_entity.type
_entity.pdbx_description
1 polymer ?
#
loop_
_entity_poly.entity_id
_entity_poly.type
_entity_poly.pdbx_seq_one_letter_code
_entity_poly.pdbx_strand_id
1 'polypeptide(L)'
;VGCCGWSALRPQDFGEEDWQKKYKHRLQLYAAHFPLVEVNSTFYKLPRLSTVSQWRTLVDEVNPSFEFTVKVHQDVTHTDRFRGELSHQVFSKCVEIARTLRAKILLLQCPASFGPTPENEEALRRFLEQTERDELVLVWEPRGEWEREPDRVRRICQEYGLIHCTDPFKWLPVTEGPLAYLRLHGSPPGAKMYRYTYTDVDLGWLKETLSKLKADVIYVLFNNDTMARDAQRFRSLWEA
;
A
#
# COMPACT_ATOMS: atom_id res chain seq x y z
N VAL A 1 3.28 9.55 4.87
CA VAL A 1 4.42 8.71 4.48
C VAL A 1 4.55 7.53 5.44
N GLY A 2 4.78 6.33 4.92
CA GLY A 2 4.96 5.10 5.67
C GLY A 2 5.67 4.00 4.88
N CYS A 3 5.56 2.75 5.37
CA CYS A 3 6.21 1.59 4.79
C CYS A 3 5.22 0.44 4.54
N CYS A 4 5.58 -0.48 3.65
CA CYS A 4 4.85 -1.72 3.42
C CYS A 4 5.24 -2.79 4.46
N GLY A 5 4.94 -2.51 5.74
CA GLY A 5 5.23 -3.35 6.90
C GLY A 5 6.12 -2.64 7.92
N TRP A 6 6.13 -3.17 9.13
CA TRP A 6 6.88 -2.60 10.27
C TRP A 6 8.07 -3.44 10.72
N SER A 7 8.23 -4.66 10.20
CA SER A 7 9.27 -5.59 10.63
C SER A 7 10.68 -5.17 10.20
N ALA A 8 10.79 -4.41 9.10
CA ALA A 8 12.06 -3.94 8.56
C ALA A 8 12.64 -2.70 9.27
N LEU A 9 11.89 -2.07 10.19
CA LEU A 9 12.40 -0.98 11.00
C LEU A 9 13.54 -1.48 11.88
N ARG A 10 14.70 -0.86 11.78
CA ARG A 10 15.86 -1.11 12.63
C ARG A 10 15.89 -0.06 13.74
N PRO A 11 15.76 -0.44 15.02
CA PRO A 11 15.67 0.52 16.13
C PRO A 11 16.83 1.51 16.17
N GLN A 12 18.04 1.05 15.88
CA GLN A 12 19.25 1.88 15.87
C GLN A 12 19.21 3.02 14.82
N ASP A 13 18.50 2.83 13.71
CA ASP A 13 18.35 3.89 12.69
C ASP A 13 17.49 5.06 13.21
N PHE A 14 16.82 4.88 14.34
CA PHE A 14 15.91 5.85 14.98
C PHE A 14 16.38 6.28 16.38
N GLY A 15 17.57 5.89 16.82
CA GLY A 15 18.07 6.17 18.16
C GLY A 15 17.32 5.42 19.26
N GLU A 16 16.75 4.26 18.94
CA GLU A 16 15.89 3.47 19.83
C GLU A 16 16.52 2.10 20.13
N GLU A 17 17.82 2.06 20.47
CA GLU A 17 18.52 0.82 20.81
C GLU A 17 17.83 0.06 21.94
N ASP A 18 17.36 0.79 22.95
CA ASP A 18 16.64 0.28 24.13
C ASP A 18 15.11 0.27 23.98
N TRP A 19 14.60 0.17 22.75
CA TRP A 19 13.16 0.29 22.45
C TRP A 19 12.26 -0.62 23.32
N GLN A 20 12.73 -1.81 23.72
CA GLN A 20 11.95 -2.75 24.56
C GLN A 20 11.66 -2.21 25.98
N LYS A 21 12.39 -1.20 26.43
CA LYS A 21 12.07 -0.51 27.70
C LYS A 21 10.86 0.42 27.57
N LYS A 22 10.58 0.90 26.34
CA LYS A 22 9.51 1.86 26.04
C LYS A 22 8.28 1.20 25.41
N TYR A 23 8.48 0.19 24.58
CA TYR A 23 7.44 -0.41 23.74
C TYR A 23 7.34 -1.91 23.96
N LYS A 24 6.12 -2.44 24.07
CA LYS A 24 5.83 -3.87 24.25
C LYS A 24 5.97 -4.66 22.93
N HIS A 25 5.87 -3.98 21.78
CA HIS A 25 5.86 -4.60 20.46
C HIS A 25 6.50 -3.70 19.41
N ARG A 26 7.15 -4.28 18.39
CA ARG A 26 7.77 -3.53 17.28
C ARG A 26 6.81 -2.61 16.53
N LEU A 27 5.54 -2.98 16.44
CA LEU A 27 4.52 -2.15 15.82
C LEU A 27 4.31 -0.83 16.60
N GLN A 28 4.44 -0.84 17.93
CA GLN A 28 4.38 0.40 18.74
C GLN A 28 5.57 1.30 18.45
N LEU A 29 6.78 0.73 18.39
CA LEU A 29 7.97 1.47 17.98
C LEU A 29 7.77 2.09 16.59
N TYR A 30 7.24 1.33 15.63
CA TYR A 30 6.96 1.84 14.30
C TYR A 30 5.94 2.99 14.34
N ALA A 31 4.83 2.84 15.07
CA ALA A 31 3.76 3.83 15.17
C ALA A 31 4.19 5.12 15.91
N ALA A 32 5.26 5.08 16.69
CA ALA A 32 5.87 6.26 17.30
C ALA A 32 6.63 7.12 16.28
N HIS A 33 7.13 6.52 15.21
CA HIS A 33 7.93 7.20 14.18
C HIS A 33 7.16 7.50 12.90
N PHE A 34 6.15 6.71 12.56
CA PHE A 34 5.36 6.85 11.33
C PHE A 34 3.87 6.92 11.61
N PRO A 35 3.13 7.74 10.87
CA PRO A 35 1.67 7.86 11.03
C PRO A 35 0.88 6.77 10.30
N LEU A 36 1.53 5.98 9.43
CA LEU A 36 0.89 5.09 8.46
C LEU A 36 1.71 3.83 8.21
N VAL A 37 1.02 2.68 8.09
CA VAL A 37 1.61 1.43 7.58
C VAL A 37 0.66 0.70 6.64
N GLU A 38 1.19 0.10 5.58
CA GLU A 38 0.49 -0.92 4.81
C GLU A 38 0.74 -2.30 5.44
N VAL A 39 -0.32 -3.01 5.80
CA VAL A 39 -0.23 -4.40 6.27
C VAL A 39 -0.01 -5.31 5.06
N ASN A 40 1.26 -5.54 4.72
CA ASN A 40 1.65 -6.34 3.56
C ASN A 40 1.67 -7.85 3.85
N SER A 41 1.74 -8.26 5.13
CA SER A 41 1.72 -9.67 5.53
C SER A 41 0.40 -10.39 5.23
N THR A 42 -0.71 -9.67 5.17
CA THR A 42 -2.03 -10.18 4.77
C THR A 42 -2.06 -10.76 3.36
N PHE A 43 -1.15 -10.32 2.50
CA PHE A 43 -0.99 -10.85 1.15
C PHE A 43 -0.59 -12.34 1.15
N TYR A 44 0.21 -12.77 2.12
CA TYR A 44 0.72 -14.14 2.20
C TYR A 44 -0.12 -15.02 3.13
N LYS A 45 -0.63 -14.44 4.20
CA LYS A 45 -1.40 -15.17 5.21
C LYS A 45 -2.35 -14.22 5.94
N LEU A 46 -3.63 -14.56 5.95
CA LEU A 46 -4.61 -13.82 6.73
C LEU A 46 -4.41 -14.09 8.22
N PRO A 47 -4.21 -13.05 9.03
CA PRO A 47 -4.11 -13.20 10.49
C PRO A 47 -5.49 -13.51 11.10
N ARG A 48 -5.49 -14.07 12.31
CA ARG A 48 -6.73 -14.18 13.10
C ARG A 48 -7.20 -12.78 13.51
N LEU A 49 -8.51 -12.56 13.57
CA LEU A 49 -9.07 -11.25 13.95
C LEU A 49 -8.63 -10.82 15.37
N SER A 50 -8.41 -11.76 16.29
CA SER A 50 -7.85 -11.46 17.61
C SER A 50 -6.44 -10.82 17.53
N THR A 51 -5.59 -11.31 16.61
CA THR A 51 -4.27 -10.71 16.36
C THR A 51 -4.40 -9.32 15.75
N VAL A 52 -5.34 -9.16 14.82
CA VAL A 52 -5.62 -7.86 14.18
C VAL A 52 -6.12 -6.83 15.19
N SER A 53 -7.04 -7.23 16.06
CA SER A 53 -7.52 -6.39 17.17
C SER A 53 -6.40 -6.01 18.14
N GLN A 54 -5.50 -6.94 18.44
CA GLN A 54 -4.32 -6.65 19.25
C GLN A 54 -3.40 -5.61 18.58
N TRP A 55 -3.18 -5.69 17.25
CA TRP A 55 -2.39 -4.67 16.55
C TRP A 55 -3.00 -3.28 16.71
N ARG A 56 -4.34 -3.17 16.55
CA ARG A 56 -5.02 -1.87 16.72
C ARG A 56 -4.87 -1.35 18.14
N THR A 57 -5.08 -2.19 19.16
CA THR A 57 -4.92 -1.80 20.56
C THR A 57 -3.50 -1.32 20.86
N LEU A 58 -2.48 -2.08 20.42
CA LEU A 58 -1.07 -1.72 20.63
C LEU A 58 -0.73 -0.36 20.03
N VAL A 59 -1.26 -0.06 18.85
CA VAL A 59 -0.99 1.22 18.21
C VAL A 59 -1.75 2.37 18.86
N ASP A 60 -2.99 2.14 19.30
CA ASP A 60 -3.79 3.13 20.01
C ASP A 60 -3.14 3.61 21.32
N GLU A 61 -2.35 2.74 21.98
CA GLU A 61 -1.58 3.13 23.17
C GLU A 61 -0.50 4.19 22.89
N VAL A 62 -0.02 4.28 21.64
CA VAL A 62 1.11 5.15 21.24
C VAL A 62 0.67 6.28 20.32
N ASN A 63 -0.18 5.96 19.34
CA ASN A 63 -0.63 6.90 18.33
C ASN A 63 -2.09 6.58 17.93
N PRO A 64 -3.09 7.17 18.60
CA PRO A 64 -4.50 6.91 18.28
C PRO A 64 -4.92 7.33 16.87
N SER A 65 -4.19 8.26 16.23
CA SER A 65 -4.43 8.73 14.86
C SER A 65 -3.71 7.89 13.79
N PHE A 66 -3.01 6.83 14.20
CA PHE A 66 -2.28 5.97 13.27
C PHE A 66 -3.20 5.29 12.27
N GLU A 67 -2.79 5.31 11.01
CA GLU A 67 -3.53 4.71 9.92
C GLU A 67 -2.93 3.37 9.48
N PHE A 68 -3.82 2.41 9.22
CA PHE A 68 -3.50 1.18 8.52
C PHE A 68 -4.11 1.21 7.13
N THR A 69 -3.38 0.66 6.16
CA THR A 69 -3.94 0.18 4.90
C THR A 69 -3.70 -1.33 4.80
N VAL A 70 -4.51 -2.05 4.05
CA VAL A 70 -4.42 -3.51 4.01
C VAL A 70 -4.22 -3.97 2.56
N LYS A 71 -3.16 -4.73 2.33
CA LYS A 71 -2.97 -5.39 1.05
C LYS A 71 -3.79 -6.67 1.01
N VAL A 72 -4.64 -6.80 0.02
CA VAL A 72 -5.51 -7.95 -0.21
C VAL A 72 -4.69 -9.21 -0.46
N HIS A 73 -5.17 -10.35 0.02
CA HIS A 73 -4.50 -11.64 -0.08
C HIS A 73 -4.29 -12.09 -1.54
N GLN A 74 -3.18 -12.78 -1.79
CA GLN A 74 -2.77 -13.23 -3.12
C GLN A 74 -3.81 -14.13 -3.82
N ASP A 75 -4.64 -14.84 -3.08
CA ASP A 75 -5.67 -15.68 -3.67
C ASP A 75 -6.67 -14.87 -4.50
N VAL A 76 -6.95 -13.63 -4.13
CA VAL A 76 -7.83 -12.76 -4.91
C VAL A 76 -7.17 -12.33 -6.22
N THR A 77 -5.92 -11.85 -6.16
CA THR A 77 -5.29 -11.14 -7.29
C THR A 77 -4.34 -12.00 -8.12
N HIS A 78 -3.71 -13.02 -7.52
CA HIS A 78 -2.66 -13.83 -8.15
C HIS A 78 -3.12 -15.24 -8.47
N THR A 79 -3.79 -15.94 -7.54
CA THR A 79 -4.21 -17.33 -7.70
C THR A 79 -5.49 -17.42 -8.53
N ASP A 80 -6.59 -16.89 -7.99
CA ASP A 80 -7.92 -16.95 -8.61
C ASP A 80 -8.15 -15.83 -9.65
N ARG A 81 -7.38 -14.73 -9.53
CA ARG A 81 -7.39 -13.60 -10.48
C ARG A 81 -8.80 -13.04 -10.72
N PHE A 82 -9.53 -12.81 -9.63
CA PHE A 82 -10.88 -12.25 -9.61
C PHE A 82 -11.96 -13.14 -10.24
N ARG A 83 -11.73 -14.45 -10.50
CA ARG A 83 -12.61 -15.25 -11.34
C ARG A 83 -13.63 -16.07 -10.60
N GLY A 84 -13.34 -16.50 -9.39
CA GLY A 84 -14.14 -17.51 -8.70
C GLY A 84 -14.61 -17.09 -7.33
N GLU A 85 -15.37 -17.98 -6.72
CA GLU A 85 -15.90 -17.86 -5.35
C GLU A 85 -14.79 -17.63 -4.31
N LEU A 86 -13.60 -18.22 -4.56
CA LEU A 86 -12.44 -18.03 -3.67
C LEU A 86 -12.07 -16.55 -3.53
N SER A 87 -12.06 -15.79 -4.64
CA SER A 87 -11.78 -14.35 -4.60
C SER A 87 -12.74 -13.62 -3.68
N HIS A 88 -14.04 -13.87 -3.77
CA HIS A 88 -15.05 -13.21 -2.96
C HIS A 88 -14.95 -13.58 -1.48
N GLN A 89 -14.80 -14.87 -1.17
CA GLN A 89 -14.67 -15.34 0.22
C GLN A 89 -13.41 -14.79 0.90
N VAL A 90 -12.29 -14.77 0.20
CA VAL A 90 -11.03 -14.25 0.73
C VAL A 90 -11.05 -12.72 0.83
N PHE A 91 -11.67 -12.04 -0.13
CA PHE A 91 -11.83 -10.60 -0.08
C PHE A 91 -12.69 -10.15 1.10
N SER A 92 -13.82 -10.83 1.38
CA SER A 92 -14.66 -10.56 2.56
C SER A 92 -13.85 -10.63 3.86
N LYS A 93 -12.94 -11.59 4.00
CA LYS A 93 -12.02 -11.67 5.16
C LYS A 93 -11.05 -10.47 5.20
N CYS A 94 -10.59 -9.99 4.06
CA CYS A 94 -9.76 -8.77 4.02
C CYS A 94 -10.55 -7.53 4.45
N VAL A 95 -11.84 -7.45 4.10
CA VAL A 95 -12.75 -6.39 4.57
C VAL A 95 -12.91 -6.44 6.09
N GLU A 96 -13.13 -7.63 6.68
CA GLU A 96 -13.21 -7.79 8.14
C GLU A 96 -11.92 -7.36 8.86
N ILE A 97 -10.76 -7.69 8.28
CA ILE A 97 -9.45 -7.25 8.79
C ILE A 97 -9.35 -5.73 8.72
N ALA A 98 -9.73 -5.12 7.60
CA ALA A 98 -9.69 -3.67 7.45
C ALA A 98 -10.60 -2.98 8.47
N ARG A 99 -11.84 -3.45 8.65
CA ARG A 99 -12.76 -2.94 9.68
C ARG A 99 -12.18 -3.03 11.08
N THR A 100 -11.59 -4.18 11.43
CA THR A 100 -10.98 -4.40 12.76
C THR A 100 -9.80 -3.45 13.01
N LEU A 101 -9.01 -3.14 11.97
CA LEU A 101 -7.92 -2.16 12.01
C LEU A 101 -8.41 -0.71 11.95
N ARG A 102 -9.68 -0.46 11.66
CA ARG A 102 -10.19 0.85 11.27
C ARG A 102 -9.47 1.43 10.04
N ALA A 103 -8.99 0.53 9.16
CA ALA A 103 -8.39 0.89 7.89
C ALA A 103 -9.47 1.33 6.90
N LYS A 104 -9.16 2.34 6.10
CA LYS A 104 -10.08 2.88 5.08
C LYS A 104 -9.73 2.41 3.67
N ILE A 105 -8.57 1.78 3.49
CA ILE A 105 -7.99 1.47 2.18
C ILE A 105 -7.64 -0.01 2.09
N LEU A 106 -8.09 -0.65 0.99
CA LEU A 106 -7.67 -1.97 0.55
C LEU A 106 -6.89 -1.87 -0.77
N LEU A 107 -5.71 -2.49 -0.82
CA LEU A 107 -4.87 -2.53 -2.02
C LEU A 107 -5.04 -3.85 -2.78
N LEU A 108 -5.50 -3.77 -4.01
CA LEU A 108 -5.55 -4.84 -5.01
C LEU A 108 -4.31 -4.76 -5.91
N GLN A 109 -3.21 -5.40 -5.51
CA GLN A 109 -2.00 -5.46 -6.33
C GLN A 109 -2.04 -6.69 -7.23
N CYS A 110 -1.99 -6.50 -8.56
CA CYS A 110 -1.99 -7.56 -9.55
C CYS A 110 -0.57 -7.97 -9.96
N PRO A 111 -0.35 -9.25 -10.34
CA PRO A 111 0.91 -9.66 -10.95
C PRO A 111 1.03 -9.14 -12.37
N ALA A 112 2.25 -9.01 -12.90
CA ALA A 112 2.49 -8.62 -14.30
C ALA A 112 1.83 -9.56 -15.31
N SER A 113 1.64 -10.83 -14.94
CA SER A 113 0.94 -11.82 -15.76
C SER A 113 -0.59 -11.65 -15.83
N PHE A 114 -1.16 -10.72 -15.02
CA PHE A 114 -2.55 -10.27 -15.15
C PHE A 114 -2.58 -9.06 -16.11
N GLY A 115 -2.31 -9.30 -17.39
CA GLY A 115 -2.22 -8.26 -18.42
C GLY A 115 -3.59 -7.73 -18.87
N PRO A 116 -3.62 -6.68 -19.74
CA PRO A 116 -4.83 -6.03 -20.23
C PRO A 116 -5.55 -6.84 -21.33
N THR A 117 -5.88 -8.10 -21.04
CA THR A 117 -6.71 -8.92 -21.95
C THR A 117 -8.20 -8.70 -21.66
N PRO A 118 -9.09 -8.91 -22.67
CA PRO A 118 -10.53 -8.83 -22.45
C PRO A 118 -11.03 -9.71 -21.30
N GLU A 119 -10.48 -10.92 -21.16
CA GLU A 119 -10.88 -11.89 -20.13
C GLU A 119 -10.45 -11.45 -18.74
N ASN A 120 -9.29 -10.81 -18.60
CA ASN A 120 -8.81 -10.27 -17.33
C ASN A 120 -9.60 -9.03 -16.93
N GLU A 121 -9.88 -8.15 -17.89
CA GLU A 121 -10.70 -6.96 -17.63
C GLU A 121 -12.13 -7.34 -17.21
N GLU A 122 -12.74 -8.27 -17.92
CA GLU A 122 -14.08 -8.78 -17.58
C GLU A 122 -14.11 -9.44 -16.20
N ALA A 123 -13.09 -10.23 -15.85
CA ALA A 123 -12.99 -10.83 -14.52
C ALA A 123 -12.90 -9.77 -13.41
N LEU A 124 -12.05 -8.74 -13.62
CA LEU A 124 -11.91 -7.63 -12.66
C LEU A 124 -13.22 -6.85 -12.52
N ARG A 125 -13.89 -6.51 -13.63
CA ARG A 125 -15.17 -5.79 -13.64
C ARG A 125 -16.24 -6.54 -12.87
N ARG A 126 -16.45 -7.80 -13.20
CA ARG A 126 -17.43 -8.67 -12.54
C ARG A 126 -17.17 -8.80 -11.03
N PHE A 127 -15.91 -8.97 -10.65
CA PHE A 127 -15.52 -9.02 -9.25
C PHE A 127 -15.87 -7.70 -8.53
N LEU A 128 -15.57 -6.55 -9.13
CA LEU A 128 -15.85 -5.24 -8.53
C LEU A 128 -17.34 -4.95 -8.41
N GLU A 129 -18.15 -5.41 -9.37
CA GLU A 129 -19.62 -5.29 -9.36
C GLU A 129 -20.28 -6.15 -8.28
N GLN A 130 -19.71 -7.31 -7.99
CA GLN A 130 -20.29 -8.28 -7.05
C GLN A 130 -19.72 -8.15 -5.63
N THR A 131 -18.71 -7.31 -5.43
CA THR A 131 -18.00 -7.22 -4.17
C THR A 131 -18.57 -6.14 -3.26
N GLU A 132 -19.00 -6.54 -2.07
CA GLU A 132 -19.35 -5.61 -1.00
C GLU A 132 -18.06 -5.09 -0.34
N ARG A 133 -17.92 -3.77 -0.31
CA ARG A 133 -16.72 -3.09 0.22
C ARG A 133 -17.03 -1.97 1.22
N ASP A 134 -18.31 -1.76 1.53
CA ASP A 134 -18.76 -0.63 2.36
C ASP A 134 -18.19 0.71 1.85
N GLU A 135 -17.69 1.53 2.80
CA GLU A 135 -17.02 2.81 2.51
C GLU A 135 -15.51 2.66 2.23
N LEU A 136 -15.00 1.42 2.08
CA LEU A 136 -13.58 1.18 1.83
C LEU A 136 -13.19 1.65 0.43
N VAL A 137 -12.12 2.43 0.39
CA VAL A 137 -11.47 2.85 -0.85
C VAL A 137 -10.65 1.69 -1.38
N LEU A 138 -10.93 1.28 -2.62
CA LEU A 138 -10.11 0.30 -3.32
C LEU A 138 -9.01 1.02 -4.10
N VAL A 139 -7.79 0.60 -3.84
CA VAL A 139 -6.60 1.01 -4.56
C VAL A 139 -6.18 -0.14 -5.46
N TRP A 140 -6.01 0.11 -6.75
CA TRP A 140 -5.60 -0.89 -7.73
C TRP A 140 -4.19 -0.61 -8.24
N GLU A 141 -3.31 -1.61 -8.08
CA GLU A 141 -1.93 -1.58 -8.60
C GLU A 141 -1.81 -2.59 -9.75
N PRO A 142 -2.16 -2.20 -11.00
CA PRO A 142 -1.86 -2.99 -12.18
C PRO A 142 -0.35 -2.99 -12.45
N ARG A 143 0.14 -4.06 -13.06
CA ARG A 143 1.57 -4.22 -13.39
C ARG A 143 1.76 -4.79 -14.80
N GLY A 144 2.99 -4.69 -15.30
CA GLY A 144 3.36 -5.24 -16.59
C GLY A 144 2.78 -4.45 -17.75
N GLU A 145 2.11 -5.11 -18.68
CA GLU A 145 1.60 -4.47 -19.90
C GLU A 145 0.54 -3.38 -19.65
N TRP A 146 -0.10 -3.37 -18.48
CA TRP A 146 -1.01 -2.29 -18.09
C TRP A 146 -0.33 -0.91 -18.08
N GLU A 147 0.99 -0.86 -17.85
CA GLU A 147 1.76 0.39 -17.87
C GLU A 147 1.75 1.07 -19.26
N ARG A 148 1.44 0.29 -20.31
CA ARG A 148 1.31 0.77 -21.69
C ARG A 148 -0.12 1.17 -22.07
N GLU A 149 -1.08 0.96 -21.18
CA GLU A 149 -2.51 1.18 -21.39
C GLU A 149 -3.11 2.21 -20.39
N PRO A 150 -2.49 3.40 -20.23
CA PRO A 150 -2.89 4.35 -19.18
C PRO A 150 -4.34 4.81 -19.29
N ASP A 151 -4.86 4.98 -20.50
CA ASP A 151 -6.25 5.41 -20.72
C ASP A 151 -7.25 4.32 -20.37
N ARG A 152 -6.86 3.06 -20.55
CA ARG A 152 -7.68 1.90 -20.17
C ARG A 152 -7.72 1.76 -18.64
N VAL A 153 -6.58 1.93 -17.97
CA VAL A 153 -6.50 1.96 -16.50
C VAL A 153 -7.33 3.10 -15.94
N ARG A 154 -7.22 4.31 -16.50
CA ARG A 154 -8.01 5.48 -16.08
C ARG A 154 -9.51 5.21 -16.19
N ARG A 155 -9.97 4.65 -17.31
CA ARG A 155 -11.38 4.33 -17.55
C ARG A 155 -11.92 3.34 -16.51
N ILE A 156 -11.20 2.24 -16.24
CA ILE A 156 -11.60 1.25 -15.23
C ILE A 156 -11.65 1.90 -13.84
N CYS A 157 -10.63 2.68 -13.49
CA CYS A 157 -10.61 3.37 -12.20
C CYS A 157 -11.79 4.33 -12.04
N GLN A 158 -12.12 5.11 -13.06
CA GLN A 158 -13.25 6.04 -13.04
C GLN A 158 -14.59 5.31 -12.92
N GLU A 159 -14.76 4.22 -13.65
CA GLU A 159 -16.00 3.45 -13.67
C GLU A 159 -16.32 2.80 -12.31
N TYR A 160 -15.30 2.31 -11.62
CA TYR A 160 -15.47 1.60 -10.34
C TYR A 160 -15.03 2.38 -9.10
N GLY A 161 -14.65 3.65 -9.26
CA GLY A 161 -14.18 4.48 -8.16
C GLY A 161 -12.90 3.95 -7.52
N LEU A 162 -11.97 3.43 -8.33
CA LEU A 162 -10.68 2.94 -7.87
C LEU A 162 -9.65 4.07 -7.87
N ILE A 163 -8.71 4.00 -6.94
CA ILE A 163 -7.49 4.82 -6.96
C ILE A 163 -6.38 4.02 -7.64
N HIS A 164 -5.76 4.60 -8.67
CA HIS A 164 -4.62 3.97 -9.33
C HIS A 164 -3.37 4.07 -8.45
N CYS A 165 -2.80 2.92 -8.08
CA CYS A 165 -1.52 2.81 -7.38
C CYS A 165 -0.39 2.48 -8.35
N THR A 166 0.72 3.18 -8.21
CA THR A 166 1.92 2.94 -9.01
C THR A 166 3.18 3.32 -8.25
N ASP A 167 4.33 2.93 -8.79
CA ASP A 167 5.64 3.48 -8.44
C ASP A 167 5.91 4.69 -9.37
N PRO A 168 5.99 5.92 -8.82
CA PRO A 168 6.14 7.12 -9.64
C PRO A 168 7.45 7.17 -10.45
N PHE A 169 8.46 6.37 -10.08
CA PHE A 169 9.66 6.21 -10.89
C PHE A 169 9.46 5.34 -12.12
N LYS A 170 8.30 4.68 -12.26
CA LYS A 170 7.92 3.94 -13.47
C LYS A 170 6.92 4.71 -14.31
N TRP A 171 5.80 5.09 -13.73
CA TRP A 171 4.77 5.88 -14.36
C TRP A 171 3.94 6.62 -13.32
N LEU A 172 3.32 7.74 -13.71
CA LEU A 172 2.53 8.54 -12.77
C LEU A 172 1.11 8.00 -12.63
N PRO A 173 0.44 8.27 -11.48
CA PRO A 173 -0.96 7.94 -11.32
C PRO A 173 -1.83 8.52 -12.44
N VAL A 174 -2.77 7.75 -12.95
CA VAL A 174 -3.72 8.20 -13.99
C VAL A 174 -5.06 8.67 -13.39
N THR A 175 -5.26 8.51 -12.10
CA THR A 175 -6.42 9.03 -11.37
C THR A 175 -6.08 10.37 -10.73
N GLU A 176 -7.02 11.33 -10.86
CA GLU A 176 -7.03 12.58 -10.11
C GLU A 176 -8.16 12.51 -9.09
N GLY A 177 -8.04 13.19 -7.97
CA GLY A 177 -9.08 13.20 -6.94
C GLY A 177 -8.51 13.47 -5.54
N PRO A 178 -9.30 13.29 -4.48
CA PRO A 178 -8.87 13.66 -3.13
C PRO A 178 -7.73 12.81 -2.59
N LEU A 179 -7.45 11.64 -3.20
CA LEU A 179 -6.45 10.69 -2.72
C LEU A 179 -5.54 10.20 -3.84
N ALA A 180 -4.23 10.20 -3.59
CA ALA A 180 -3.23 9.47 -4.38
C ALA A 180 -2.54 8.41 -3.51
N TYR A 181 -2.22 7.25 -4.09
CA TYR A 181 -1.58 6.14 -3.38
C TYR A 181 -0.40 5.60 -4.18
N LEU A 182 0.79 5.65 -3.58
CA LEU A 182 2.04 5.35 -4.27
C LEU A 182 2.85 4.32 -3.49
N ARG A 183 3.47 3.40 -4.20
CA ARG A 183 4.33 2.35 -3.61
C ARG A 183 5.70 2.35 -4.27
N LEU A 184 6.73 2.63 -3.49
CA LEU A 184 8.10 2.82 -3.94
C LEU A 184 8.90 1.51 -3.81
N HIS A 185 9.17 0.86 -4.93
CA HIS A 185 9.81 -0.47 -4.95
C HIS A 185 11.31 -0.44 -5.19
N GLY A 186 11.91 0.74 -5.39
CA GLY A 186 13.33 0.88 -5.68
C GLY A 186 13.75 0.54 -7.11
N SER A 187 12.81 0.30 -8.05
CA SER A 187 13.13 0.00 -9.44
C SER A 187 12.05 0.54 -10.39
N PRO A 188 12.40 1.40 -11.35
CA PRO A 188 13.54 2.30 -11.28
C PRO A 188 13.46 3.20 -10.04
N PRO A 189 14.53 3.84 -9.54
CA PRO A 189 15.80 4.10 -10.23
C PRO A 189 16.83 2.96 -10.16
N GLY A 190 16.62 1.95 -9.30
CA GLY A 190 17.57 0.84 -9.14
C GLY A 190 17.39 -0.30 -10.17
N ALA A 191 18.46 -1.07 -10.39
CA ALA A 191 18.45 -2.20 -11.33
C ALA A 191 17.69 -3.43 -10.80
N LYS A 192 17.56 -3.57 -9.48
CA LYS A 192 16.87 -4.70 -8.83
C LYS A 192 15.77 -4.18 -7.93
N MET A 193 14.52 -4.51 -8.26
CA MET A 193 13.37 -4.23 -7.43
C MET A 193 13.62 -4.63 -5.97
N TYR A 194 13.21 -3.80 -5.05
CA TYR A 194 13.37 -3.88 -3.58
C TYR A 194 14.81 -3.66 -3.05
N ARG A 195 15.87 -3.85 -3.85
CA ARG A 195 17.27 -3.76 -3.41
C ARG A 195 17.92 -2.42 -3.75
N TYR A 196 17.21 -1.34 -3.51
CA TYR A 196 17.68 0.01 -3.79
C TYR A 196 17.50 0.89 -2.57
N THR A 197 18.51 1.71 -2.27
CA THR A 197 18.42 2.80 -1.30
C THR A 197 18.27 4.10 -2.07
N TYR A 198 17.21 4.84 -1.83
CA TYR A 198 16.95 6.10 -2.51
C TYR A 198 18.01 7.14 -2.14
N THR A 199 18.57 7.80 -3.15
CA THR A 199 19.52 8.92 -2.98
C THR A 199 18.75 10.20 -2.62
N ASP A 200 19.45 11.25 -2.17
CA ASP A 200 18.83 12.55 -1.93
C ASP A 200 18.29 13.18 -3.22
N VAL A 201 18.95 12.92 -4.36
CA VAL A 201 18.47 13.33 -5.69
C VAL A 201 17.13 12.65 -6.03
N ASP A 202 17.01 11.34 -5.76
CA ASP A 202 15.76 10.62 -5.99
C ASP A 202 14.63 11.16 -5.11
N LEU A 203 14.91 11.39 -3.83
CA LEU A 203 13.92 11.92 -2.89
C LEU A 203 13.52 13.36 -3.23
N GLY A 204 14.46 14.18 -3.69
CA GLY A 204 14.18 15.53 -4.20
C GLY A 204 13.29 15.49 -5.43
N TRP A 205 13.61 14.66 -6.42
CA TRP A 205 12.78 14.45 -7.60
C TRP A 205 11.37 13.96 -7.22
N LEU A 206 11.29 13.04 -6.26
CA LEU A 206 10.00 12.54 -5.76
C LEU A 206 9.17 13.67 -5.15
N LYS A 207 9.76 14.52 -4.29
CA LYS A 207 9.06 15.69 -3.70
C LYS A 207 8.50 16.60 -4.80
N GLU A 208 9.33 16.98 -5.78
CA GLU A 208 8.92 17.83 -6.91
C GLU A 208 7.80 17.19 -7.75
N THR A 209 7.89 15.89 -7.96
CA THR A 209 6.89 15.14 -8.73
C THR A 209 5.56 15.08 -8.00
N LEU A 210 5.57 14.74 -6.71
CA LEU A 210 4.36 14.61 -5.92
C LEU A 210 3.68 15.94 -5.64
N SER A 211 4.43 17.05 -5.54
CA SER A 211 3.85 18.38 -5.37
C SER A 211 3.00 18.85 -6.56
N LYS A 212 3.13 18.20 -7.71
CA LYS A 212 2.34 18.47 -8.92
C LYS A 212 1.09 17.62 -9.05
N LEU A 213 0.93 16.62 -8.18
CA LEU A 213 -0.29 15.79 -8.18
C LEU A 213 -1.48 16.58 -7.66
N LYS A 214 -2.61 16.42 -8.33
CA LYS A 214 -3.88 16.99 -7.90
C LYS A 214 -4.57 16.05 -6.92
N ALA A 215 -4.09 16.03 -5.67
CA ALA A 215 -4.66 15.22 -4.60
C ALA A 215 -4.55 15.97 -3.26
N ASP A 216 -5.60 15.90 -2.44
CA ASP A 216 -5.60 16.52 -1.11
C ASP A 216 -4.73 15.73 -0.12
N VAL A 217 -4.71 14.39 -0.29
CA VAL A 217 -3.92 13.46 0.54
C VAL A 217 -3.12 12.53 -0.36
N ILE A 218 -1.82 12.42 -0.08
CA ILE A 218 -0.91 11.55 -0.82
C ILE A 218 -0.32 10.50 0.13
N TYR A 219 -0.66 9.23 -0.09
CA TYR A 219 -0.06 8.08 0.59
C TYR A 219 1.21 7.66 -0.15
N VAL A 220 2.34 7.76 0.52
CA VAL A 220 3.65 7.36 0.00
C VAL A 220 4.18 6.22 0.85
N LEU A 221 4.26 5.03 0.26
CA LEU A 221 4.62 3.79 0.96
C LEU A 221 5.90 3.19 0.38
N PHE A 222 6.94 3.24 1.16
CA PHE A 222 8.22 2.64 0.79
C PHE A 222 8.18 1.11 0.96
N ASN A 223 8.67 0.40 -0.03
CA ASN A 223 8.66 -1.05 -0.11
C ASN A 223 10.00 -1.59 -0.65
N ASN A 224 11.10 -1.15 -0.07
CA ASN A 224 12.46 -1.54 -0.40
C ASN A 224 13.21 -1.98 0.87
N ASP A 225 14.42 -2.54 0.73
CA ASP A 225 15.20 -3.08 1.86
C ASP A 225 15.52 -2.03 2.94
N THR A 226 15.62 -0.75 2.55
CA THR A 226 15.89 0.39 3.44
C THR A 226 14.67 1.25 3.70
N MET A 227 13.45 0.71 3.51
CA MET A 227 12.19 1.46 3.48
C MET A 227 11.97 2.39 4.67
N ALA A 228 12.29 1.98 5.91
CA ALA A 228 12.06 2.82 7.08
C ALA A 228 12.99 4.05 7.09
N ARG A 229 14.26 3.87 6.75
CA ARG A 229 15.23 4.97 6.66
C ARG A 229 14.91 5.93 5.51
N ASP A 230 14.55 5.38 4.35
CA ASP A 230 14.22 6.19 3.17
C ASP A 230 12.91 6.95 3.39
N ALA A 231 11.90 6.32 4.00
CA ALA A 231 10.65 6.96 4.39
C ALA A 231 10.87 8.11 5.40
N GLN A 232 11.74 7.92 6.38
CA GLN A 232 12.08 8.97 7.35
C GLN A 232 12.76 10.16 6.66
N ARG A 233 13.76 9.90 5.80
CA ARG A 233 14.45 10.95 5.03
C ARG A 233 13.48 11.72 4.13
N PHE A 234 12.62 11.01 3.41
CA PHE A 234 11.62 11.64 2.57
C PHE A 234 10.61 12.47 3.36
N ARG A 235 10.15 11.96 4.50
CA ARG A 235 9.25 12.71 5.39
C ARG A 235 9.88 14.01 5.87
N SER A 236 11.12 13.98 6.36
CA SER A 236 11.84 15.19 6.77
C SER A 236 12.01 16.18 5.62
N LEU A 237 12.28 15.69 4.41
CA LEU A 237 12.36 16.53 3.21
C LEU A 237 11.00 17.14 2.82
N TRP A 238 9.91 16.40 3.00
CA TRP A 238 8.57 16.86 2.66
C TRP A 238 8.04 17.93 3.60
N GLU A 239 8.37 17.81 4.90
CA GLU A 239 7.96 18.74 5.95
C GLU A 239 8.81 20.04 5.99
N ALA A 240 10.00 20.05 5.36
CA ALA A 240 10.88 21.21 5.19
C ALA A 240 10.45 22.12 4.03
#